data_e7c991f7a662fb0061b8e55e9bb780c4
#
_entry.id   e7c991f7a662fb0061b8e55e9bb780c4
#
_cell.length_a   1.000
_cell.length_b   1.000
_cell.length_c   1.000
_cell.angle_alpha   90.00
_cell.angle_beta   90.00
_cell.angle_gamma   90.00
#
_symmetry.space_group_name_H-M   'P 1'
#
loop_
_entity.id
_entity.type
_entity.pdbx_description
1 polymer ?
#
loop_
_entity_poly.entity_id
_entity_poly.type
_entity_poly.pdbx_seq_one_letter_code
_entity_poly.pdbx_strand_id
1 'polypeptide(L)'
;MSFLAIGIAVYMLTTQTLEQQLKNSIEMEVNRLKTEYDSGGIAELADEINEVDGKGSRSLLEYGVIQGNGTLIAGSFSGFKNFAGWQTVTQSAKANKVGNTFLYVRVIALSNNIWLGVAHNGETIQNAGAAIIRAFIWGFVLVIFLGAMGGLYLSRAFLRKIQSITTSTQAIIAGDLKHRLPVSKNRDELDELAFLLNRMLDKIGLLLENIQQVSNDIAHDLRTPISHLKFRLEDTLTKNLTAEQYPERIAFAIEEVDSILDTFSAMLRISQIESGSRRSGFKTVNLSAIVVSVIDALQPVAEEQGKAIRVDIDQDVTLTGDKELLTQLVFNLLDNAILHTPCNTQIQVSLRLSDAHIEWVVADNGSGIAEVYHQKVFQRFYRLEQSRTTPGNGLGLSIVAAIVALHEGSLTLFDNKPGLKVVLQLSSQ
;
A
#
# COMPACT_ATOMS: atom_id res chain seq x y z
N MET A 1 -11.83 -7.53 -32.06
CA MET A 1 -13.14 -8.00 -32.55
C MET A 1 -14.04 -6.85 -33.03
N SER A 2 -14.31 -5.81 -32.25
CA SER A 2 -15.20 -4.69 -32.60
C SER A 2 -14.81 -3.93 -33.89
N PHE A 3 -13.50 -3.66 -34.06
CA PHE A 3 -13.00 -2.92 -35.23
C PHE A 3 -13.27 -3.67 -36.57
N LEU A 4 -13.10 -4.98 -36.57
CA LEU A 4 -13.34 -5.84 -37.72
C LEU A 4 -14.86 -5.92 -38.04
N ALA A 5 -15.68 -6.05 -37.00
CA ALA A 5 -17.15 -6.05 -37.18
C ALA A 5 -17.67 -4.73 -37.74
N ILE A 6 -17.16 -3.60 -37.28
CA ILE A 6 -17.49 -2.27 -37.80
C ILE A 6 -17.03 -2.16 -39.25
N GLY A 7 -15.83 -2.61 -39.61
CA GLY A 7 -15.32 -2.58 -40.96
C GLY A 7 -16.20 -3.36 -41.94
N ILE A 8 -16.60 -4.58 -41.57
CA ILE A 8 -17.52 -5.40 -42.38
C ILE A 8 -18.88 -4.72 -42.51
N ALA A 9 -19.42 -4.17 -41.41
CA ALA A 9 -20.72 -3.50 -41.47
C ALA A 9 -20.70 -2.26 -42.39
N VAL A 10 -19.65 -1.42 -42.28
CA VAL A 10 -19.47 -0.24 -43.10
C VAL A 10 -19.32 -0.63 -44.60
N TYR A 11 -18.51 -1.67 -44.87
CA TYR A 11 -18.33 -2.20 -46.21
C TYR A 11 -19.65 -2.67 -46.81
N MET A 12 -20.39 -3.54 -46.10
CA MET A 12 -21.67 -4.07 -46.55
C MET A 12 -22.71 -2.96 -46.79
N LEU A 13 -22.86 -2.06 -45.79
CA LEU A 13 -23.84 -0.98 -45.89
C LEU A 13 -23.55 -0.03 -47.08
N THR A 14 -22.28 0.33 -47.23
CA THR A 14 -21.90 1.26 -48.35
C THR A 14 -22.07 0.60 -49.71
N THR A 15 -21.62 -0.65 -49.86
CA THR A 15 -21.75 -1.36 -51.12
C THR A 15 -23.22 -1.63 -51.48
N GLN A 16 -24.04 -2.01 -50.52
CA GLN A 16 -25.49 -2.21 -50.73
C GLN A 16 -26.19 -0.90 -51.10
N THR A 17 -25.85 0.21 -50.41
CA THR A 17 -26.44 1.51 -50.71
C THR A 17 -26.09 1.99 -52.14
N LEU A 18 -24.81 1.86 -52.53
CA LEU A 18 -24.35 2.22 -53.86
C LEU A 18 -24.96 1.34 -54.92
N GLU A 19 -25.08 0.02 -54.69
CA GLU A 19 -25.75 -0.89 -55.61
C GLU A 19 -27.24 -0.53 -55.80
N GLN A 20 -27.93 -0.21 -54.73
CA GLN A 20 -29.33 0.19 -54.79
C GLN A 20 -29.52 1.53 -55.55
N GLN A 21 -28.64 2.52 -55.30
CA GLN A 21 -28.66 3.78 -56.06
C GLN A 21 -28.41 3.57 -57.53
N LEU A 22 -27.46 2.69 -57.87
CA LEU A 22 -27.17 2.34 -59.27
C LEU A 22 -28.35 1.67 -59.93
N LYS A 23 -28.97 0.67 -59.27
CA LYS A 23 -30.18 0.02 -59.79
C LYS A 23 -31.35 0.98 -59.99
N ASN A 24 -31.58 1.90 -59.06
CA ASN A 24 -32.62 2.93 -59.20
C ASN A 24 -32.36 3.86 -60.36
N SER A 25 -31.11 4.27 -60.61
CA SER A 25 -30.72 5.10 -61.73
C SER A 25 -30.98 4.38 -63.05
N ILE A 26 -30.61 3.11 -63.18
CA ILE A 26 -30.91 2.29 -64.37
C ILE A 26 -32.41 2.14 -64.59
N GLU A 27 -33.18 1.85 -63.50
CA GLU A 27 -34.65 1.66 -63.60
C GLU A 27 -35.34 2.94 -64.05
N MET A 28 -34.94 4.11 -63.61
CA MET A 28 -35.47 5.40 -64.05
C MET A 28 -35.22 5.58 -65.53
N GLU A 29 -34.02 5.26 -65.98
CA GLU A 29 -33.66 5.41 -67.38
C GLU A 29 -34.35 4.42 -68.29
N VAL A 30 -34.50 3.14 -67.89
CA VAL A 30 -35.27 2.14 -68.57
C VAL A 30 -36.75 2.57 -68.74
N ASN A 31 -37.35 3.16 -67.70
CA ASN A 31 -38.72 3.63 -67.76
C ASN A 31 -38.87 4.84 -68.64
N ARG A 32 -37.89 5.74 -68.69
CA ARG A 32 -37.86 6.88 -69.64
C ARG A 32 -37.84 6.38 -71.07
N LEU A 33 -36.88 5.52 -71.41
CA LEU A 33 -36.73 4.97 -72.75
C LEU A 33 -37.92 4.10 -73.16
N LYS A 34 -38.57 3.40 -72.26
CA LYS A 34 -39.80 2.68 -72.54
C LYS A 34 -40.94 3.61 -72.88
N THR A 35 -41.08 4.75 -72.26
CA THR A 35 -42.11 5.75 -72.54
C THR A 35 -41.88 6.34 -73.95
N GLU A 36 -40.65 6.61 -74.37
CA GLU A 36 -40.28 7.05 -75.67
C GLU A 36 -40.65 6.01 -76.78
N TYR A 37 -40.35 4.73 -76.47
CA TYR A 37 -40.79 3.62 -77.36
C TYR A 37 -42.31 3.52 -77.48
N ASP A 38 -43.03 3.68 -76.35
CA ASP A 38 -44.51 3.56 -76.35
C ASP A 38 -45.18 4.76 -77.11
N SER A 39 -44.51 5.90 -77.25
CA SER A 39 -45.00 7.10 -77.94
C SER A 39 -44.68 7.14 -79.49
N GLY A 40 -43.44 6.78 -79.84
CA GLY A 40 -42.93 6.96 -81.21
C GLY A 40 -42.36 5.70 -81.89
N GLY A 41 -42.43 4.54 -81.13
CA GLY A 41 -41.97 3.29 -81.70
C GLY A 41 -40.43 3.14 -81.67
N ILE A 42 -39.98 2.15 -82.49
CA ILE A 42 -38.54 1.81 -82.49
C ILE A 42 -37.66 2.87 -83.14
N ALA A 43 -38.20 3.66 -84.08
CA ALA A 43 -37.44 4.69 -84.79
C ALA A 43 -37.07 5.84 -83.85
N GLU A 44 -38.03 6.35 -83.06
CA GLU A 44 -37.82 7.43 -82.10
C GLU A 44 -36.93 7.02 -80.95
N LEU A 45 -37.12 5.77 -80.45
CA LEU A 45 -36.21 5.19 -79.45
C LEU A 45 -34.78 5.07 -79.99
N ALA A 46 -34.60 4.64 -81.24
CA ALA A 46 -33.25 4.50 -81.82
C ALA A 46 -32.54 5.85 -81.98
N ASP A 47 -33.33 6.88 -82.48
CA ASP A 47 -32.77 8.22 -82.58
C ASP A 47 -32.35 8.83 -81.22
N GLU A 48 -33.20 8.69 -80.20
CA GLU A 48 -32.91 9.13 -78.85
C GLU A 48 -31.64 8.45 -78.27
N ILE A 49 -31.54 7.11 -78.39
CA ILE A 49 -30.39 6.37 -77.92
C ILE A 49 -29.12 6.77 -78.66
N ASN A 50 -29.17 6.94 -79.98
CA ASN A 50 -28.00 7.33 -80.74
C ASN A 50 -27.60 8.79 -80.49
N GLU A 51 -28.58 9.67 -80.20
CA GLU A 51 -28.29 11.05 -79.79
C GLU A 51 -27.57 11.08 -78.37
N VAL A 52 -28.05 10.31 -77.41
CA VAL A 52 -27.43 10.20 -76.07
C VAL A 52 -26.06 9.54 -76.14
N ASP A 53 -25.92 8.47 -76.96
CA ASP A 53 -24.65 7.73 -77.09
C ASP A 53 -23.65 8.53 -77.94
N GLY A 54 -24.14 9.29 -78.91
CA GLY A 54 -23.33 10.16 -79.81
C GLY A 54 -22.84 11.46 -79.15
N LYS A 55 -23.47 11.94 -78.07
CA LYS A 55 -23.00 13.10 -77.31
C LYS A 55 -21.75 12.84 -76.53
N GLY A 56 -21.14 11.69 -76.70
CA GLY A 56 -19.80 11.31 -76.32
C GLY A 56 -19.53 11.34 -74.81
N SER A 57 -19.09 10.20 -74.30
CA SER A 57 -18.21 10.03 -73.14
C SER A 57 -18.60 10.56 -71.72
N ARG A 58 -19.80 11.14 -71.52
CA ARG A 58 -20.23 11.59 -70.19
C ARG A 58 -21.36 10.81 -69.56
N SER A 59 -22.05 9.92 -70.29
CA SER A 59 -23.04 9.07 -69.66
C SER A 59 -22.36 7.82 -69.13
N LEU A 60 -22.52 7.60 -67.83
CA LEU A 60 -22.07 6.37 -67.14
C LEU A 60 -22.95 5.17 -67.50
N LEU A 61 -23.95 5.39 -68.32
CA LEU A 61 -24.92 4.42 -68.84
C LEU A 61 -24.57 4.02 -70.27
N GLU A 62 -24.64 2.74 -70.59
CA GLU A 62 -24.50 2.16 -71.88
C GLU A 62 -25.87 1.60 -72.34
N TYR A 63 -26.25 1.83 -73.58
CA TYR A 63 -27.53 1.48 -74.07
C TYR A 63 -27.40 0.47 -75.21
N GLY A 64 -28.39 -0.42 -75.28
CA GLY A 64 -28.47 -1.33 -76.38
C GLY A 64 -29.89 -1.81 -76.67
N VAL A 65 -30.32 -1.69 -77.93
CA VAL A 65 -31.56 -2.28 -78.45
C VAL A 65 -31.19 -3.39 -79.42
N ILE A 66 -31.58 -4.62 -79.06
CA ILE A 66 -31.27 -5.80 -79.89
C ILE A 66 -32.51 -6.51 -80.31
N GLN A 67 -32.45 -7.10 -81.49
CA GLN A 67 -33.45 -8.01 -81.99
C GLN A 67 -33.25 -9.42 -81.41
N GLY A 68 -34.27 -10.27 -81.39
CA GLY A 68 -34.19 -11.63 -80.82
C GLY A 68 -33.12 -12.54 -81.42
N ASN A 69 -32.62 -12.22 -82.61
CA ASN A 69 -31.47 -12.88 -83.22
C ASN A 69 -30.09 -12.35 -82.78
N GLY A 70 -30.07 -11.37 -81.84
CA GLY A 70 -28.84 -10.76 -81.32
C GLY A 70 -28.32 -9.58 -82.16
N THR A 71 -29.03 -9.16 -83.23
CA THR A 71 -28.61 -8.01 -84.04
C THR A 71 -28.88 -6.70 -83.31
N LEU A 72 -27.87 -5.84 -83.19
CA LEU A 72 -27.96 -4.49 -82.58
C LEU A 72 -28.75 -3.57 -83.53
N ILE A 73 -29.81 -2.96 -83.03
CA ILE A 73 -30.64 -1.98 -83.74
C ILE A 73 -30.17 -0.56 -83.44
N ALA A 74 -29.93 -0.25 -82.17
CA ALA A 74 -29.49 1.07 -81.77
C ALA A 74 -28.60 0.92 -80.46
N GLY A 75 -27.72 1.94 -80.23
CA GLY A 75 -26.81 2.00 -79.08
C GLY A 75 -25.47 1.28 -79.30
N SER A 76 -24.62 1.25 -78.29
CA SER A 76 -23.27 0.74 -78.38
C SER A 76 -23.04 -0.59 -77.58
N PHE A 77 -24.08 -1.06 -76.81
CA PHE A 77 -23.97 -2.20 -75.97
C PHE A 77 -24.90 -3.38 -76.37
N SER A 78 -24.30 -4.51 -76.67
CA SER A 78 -25.06 -5.70 -77.13
C SER A 78 -24.75 -6.94 -76.27
N GLY A 79 -24.04 -6.77 -75.14
CA GLY A 79 -23.46 -7.88 -74.32
C GLY A 79 -24.45 -8.57 -73.36
N PHE A 80 -25.76 -8.33 -73.44
CA PHE A 80 -26.77 -8.90 -72.57
C PHE A 80 -27.59 -10.01 -73.27
N LYS A 81 -28.23 -10.85 -72.49
CA LYS A 81 -29.05 -11.95 -72.97
C LYS A 81 -30.50 -11.55 -73.09
N ASN A 82 -31.21 -12.17 -74.02
CA ASN A 82 -32.62 -11.90 -74.40
C ASN A 82 -33.62 -12.43 -73.38
N PHE A 83 -33.51 -12.03 -72.12
CA PHE A 83 -34.50 -12.27 -71.08
C PHE A 83 -34.69 -11.04 -70.20
N ALA A 84 -35.91 -10.76 -69.82
CA ALA A 84 -36.22 -9.64 -68.92
C ALA A 84 -35.72 -9.87 -67.51
N GLY A 85 -35.06 -8.88 -66.94
CA GLY A 85 -34.55 -8.92 -65.61
C GLY A 85 -33.25 -8.20 -65.42
N TRP A 86 -32.69 -8.34 -64.20
CA TRP A 86 -31.35 -7.83 -63.89
C TRP A 86 -30.31 -8.87 -64.32
N GLN A 87 -29.28 -8.38 -65.01
CA GLN A 87 -28.12 -9.18 -65.40
C GLN A 87 -26.86 -8.49 -65.00
N THR A 88 -25.81 -9.27 -64.65
CA THR A 88 -24.47 -8.76 -64.47
C THR A 88 -23.62 -9.28 -65.64
N VAL A 89 -23.05 -8.40 -66.38
CA VAL A 89 -22.23 -8.76 -67.56
C VAL A 89 -20.79 -8.34 -67.23
N THR A 90 -19.88 -9.27 -67.44
CA THR A 90 -18.42 -8.97 -67.30
C THR A 90 -17.94 -8.51 -68.71
N GLN A 91 -17.57 -7.26 -68.85
CA GLN A 91 -16.93 -6.75 -70.02
C GLN A 91 -15.42 -6.76 -69.87
N SER A 92 -14.74 -7.44 -70.80
CA SER A 92 -13.28 -7.39 -70.82
C SER A 92 -12.83 -5.99 -71.15
N ALA A 93 -11.95 -5.40 -70.37
CA ALA A 93 -11.50 -4.02 -70.49
C ALA A 93 -10.97 -3.75 -71.91
N LYS A 94 -11.45 -2.70 -72.58
CA LYS A 94 -10.84 -2.16 -73.79
C LYS A 94 -9.39 -1.81 -73.50
N ALA A 95 -8.51 -2.15 -74.41
CA ALA A 95 -7.05 -2.21 -74.53
C ALA A 95 -6.12 -1.43 -73.56
N ASN A 96 -6.60 -0.66 -72.59
CA ASN A 96 -5.73 0.13 -71.67
C ASN A 96 -6.12 0.12 -70.16
N LYS A 97 -7.05 -0.71 -69.75
CA LYS A 97 -7.35 -0.90 -68.32
C LYS A 97 -7.21 -2.35 -67.90
N VAL A 98 -6.37 -2.66 -66.95
CA VAL A 98 -6.23 -3.98 -66.35
C VAL A 98 -7.39 -4.18 -65.34
N GLY A 99 -8.38 -4.99 -65.71
CA GLY A 99 -9.44 -5.43 -64.81
C GLY A 99 -10.75 -5.74 -65.53
N ASN A 100 -11.47 -6.74 -65.08
CA ASN A 100 -12.81 -7.04 -65.54
C ASN A 100 -13.78 -6.00 -64.96
N THR A 101 -14.47 -5.26 -65.80
CA THR A 101 -15.51 -4.31 -65.40
C THR A 101 -16.84 -5.03 -65.33
N PHE A 102 -17.55 -4.96 -64.20
CA PHE A 102 -18.89 -5.50 -64.07
C PHE A 102 -19.90 -4.43 -64.44
N LEU A 103 -20.74 -4.73 -65.45
CA LEU A 103 -21.87 -3.92 -65.83
C LEU A 103 -23.15 -4.50 -65.22
N TYR A 104 -23.85 -3.65 -64.49
CA TYR A 104 -25.21 -3.97 -64.05
C TYR A 104 -26.19 -3.57 -65.16
N VAL A 105 -26.92 -4.57 -65.65
CA VAL A 105 -27.78 -4.40 -66.81
C VAL A 105 -29.23 -4.70 -66.46
N ARG A 106 -30.12 -3.80 -66.76
CA ARG A 106 -31.57 -4.04 -66.74
C ARG A 106 -32.03 -4.28 -68.11
N VAL A 107 -32.63 -5.46 -68.36
CA VAL A 107 -33.17 -5.84 -69.68
C VAL A 107 -34.71 -5.89 -69.64
N ILE A 108 -35.34 -5.26 -70.52
CA ILE A 108 -36.81 -5.34 -70.73
C ILE A 108 -37.16 -5.72 -72.18
N ALA A 109 -38.29 -6.43 -72.35
CA ALA A 109 -38.83 -6.69 -73.63
C ALA A 109 -39.73 -5.51 -74.04
N LEU A 110 -39.51 -4.92 -75.25
CA LEU A 110 -40.32 -3.86 -75.79
C LEU A 110 -41.42 -4.44 -76.70
N SER A 111 -41.14 -5.52 -77.43
CA SER A 111 -42.09 -6.29 -78.25
C SER A 111 -41.62 -7.73 -78.33
N ASN A 112 -42.40 -8.63 -79.03
CA ASN A 112 -42.11 -10.07 -79.12
C ASN A 112 -40.70 -10.44 -79.60
N ASN A 113 -39.96 -9.50 -80.18
CA ASN A 113 -38.60 -9.78 -80.68
C ASN A 113 -37.61 -8.65 -80.52
N ILE A 114 -37.91 -7.64 -79.68
CA ILE A 114 -37.04 -6.50 -79.40
C ILE A 114 -36.78 -6.33 -77.92
N TRP A 115 -35.54 -6.17 -77.61
CA TRP A 115 -35.05 -6.08 -76.23
C TRP A 115 -34.26 -4.80 -76.02
N LEU A 116 -34.60 -4.08 -74.98
CA LEU A 116 -33.81 -2.92 -74.46
C LEU A 116 -32.99 -3.30 -73.29
N GLY A 117 -31.71 -3.05 -73.37
CA GLY A 117 -30.78 -3.21 -72.23
C GLY A 117 -30.14 -1.86 -71.87
N VAL A 118 -30.22 -1.47 -70.61
CA VAL A 118 -29.53 -0.30 -70.06
C VAL A 118 -28.55 -0.82 -69.06
N ALA A 119 -27.28 -0.47 -69.25
CA ALA A 119 -26.17 -0.93 -68.41
C ALA A 119 -25.51 0.27 -67.76
N HIS A 120 -25.02 0.05 -66.55
CA HIS A 120 -24.23 1.01 -65.82
C HIS A 120 -22.95 0.32 -65.26
N ASN A 121 -21.85 1.07 -65.33
CA ASN A 121 -20.55 0.60 -64.90
C ASN A 121 -20.48 0.53 -63.36
N GLY A 122 -20.18 -0.66 -62.80
CA GLY A 122 -20.00 -0.91 -61.40
C GLY A 122 -18.62 -0.54 -60.83
N GLU A 123 -17.73 0.09 -61.63
CA GLU A 123 -16.38 0.46 -61.22
C GLU A 123 -16.37 1.36 -59.97
N THR A 124 -17.36 2.25 -59.85
CA THR A 124 -17.51 3.10 -58.65
C THR A 124 -17.70 2.32 -57.35
N ILE A 125 -18.51 1.24 -57.41
CA ILE A 125 -18.78 0.37 -56.24
C ILE A 125 -17.50 -0.39 -55.86
N GLN A 126 -16.78 -0.93 -56.85
CA GLN A 126 -15.52 -1.64 -56.63
C GLN A 126 -14.45 -0.73 -56.05
N ASN A 127 -14.30 0.49 -56.61
CA ASN A 127 -13.33 1.46 -56.12
C ASN A 127 -13.64 1.94 -54.68
N ALA A 128 -14.93 2.17 -54.39
CA ALA A 128 -15.37 2.52 -53.05
C ALA A 128 -15.07 1.37 -52.04
N GLY A 129 -15.40 0.13 -52.43
CA GLY A 129 -15.10 -1.06 -51.60
C GLY A 129 -13.59 -1.22 -51.32
N ALA A 130 -12.76 -1.07 -52.39
CA ALA A 130 -11.30 -1.16 -52.24
C ALA A 130 -10.73 -0.01 -51.38
N ALA A 131 -11.30 1.20 -51.47
CA ALA A 131 -10.90 2.32 -50.63
C ALA A 131 -11.23 2.09 -49.17
N ILE A 132 -12.41 1.55 -48.86
CA ILE A 132 -12.83 1.18 -47.51
C ILE A 132 -11.88 0.14 -46.91
N ILE A 133 -11.61 -0.96 -47.63
CA ILE A 133 -10.70 -2.02 -47.18
C ILE A 133 -9.32 -1.44 -46.90
N ARG A 134 -8.76 -0.63 -47.77
CA ARG A 134 -7.45 0.01 -47.58
C ARG A 134 -7.44 0.91 -46.32
N ALA A 135 -8.47 1.72 -46.14
CA ALA A 135 -8.58 2.58 -44.96
C ALA A 135 -8.63 1.78 -43.68
N PHE A 136 -9.37 0.67 -43.63
CA PHE A 136 -9.45 -0.23 -42.48
C PHE A 136 -8.11 -0.95 -42.21
N ILE A 137 -7.39 -1.40 -43.24
CA ILE A 137 -6.06 -2.01 -43.11
C ILE A 137 -5.09 -1.02 -42.43
N TRP A 138 -5.00 0.22 -42.97
CA TRP A 138 -4.10 1.23 -42.41
C TRP A 138 -4.52 1.66 -41.01
N GLY A 139 -5.82 1.80 -40.75
CA GLY A 139 -6.34 2.06 -39.41
C GLY A 139 -5.98 0.97 -38.42
N PHE A 140 -6.06 -0.30 -38.81
CA PHE A 140 -5.69 -1.44 -38.00
C PHE A 140 -4.19 -1.49 -37.67
N VAL A 141 -3.35 -1.24 -38.68
CA VAL A 141 -1.89 -1.14 -38.51
C VAL A 141 -1.53 -0.02 -37.51
N LEU A 142 -2.20 1.14 -37.66
CA LEU A 142 -1.97 2.28 -36.75
C LEU A 142 -2.35 1.94 -35.31
N VAL A 143 -3.48 1.29 -35.09
CA VAL A 143 -3.93 0.87 -33.75
C VAL A 143 -2.93 -0.11 -33.10
N ILE A 144 -2.46 -1.10 -33.88
CA ILE A 144 -1.43 -2.05 -33.39
C ILE A 144 -0.13 -1.31 -33.03
N PHE A 145 0.31 -0.40 -33.90
CA PHE A 145 1.53 0.37 -33.68
C PHE A 145 1.45 1.23 -32.41
N LEU A 146 0.36 1.97 -32.23
CA LEU A 146 0.14 2.80 -31.04
C LEU A 146 0.02 1.93 -29.77
N GLY A 147 -0.69 0.81 -29.84
CA GLY A 147 -0.81 -0.14 -28.74
C GLY A 147 0.53 -0.76 -28.34
N ALA A 148 1.34 -1.16 -29.31
CA ALA A 148 2.68 -1.71 -29.06
C ALA A 148 3.61 -0.64 -28.46
N MET A 149 3.60 0.57 -28.99
CA MET A 149 4.42 1.67 -28.48
C MET A 149 4.02 2.06 -27.05
N GLY A 150 2.71 2.21 -26.79
CA GLY A 150 2.19 2.50 -25.44
C GLY A 150 2.50 1.38 -24.45
N GLY A 151 2.30 0.11 -24.86
CA GLY A 151 2.61 -1.06 -24.05
C GLY A 151 4.08 -1.16 -23.68
N LEU A 152 4.98 -0.92 -24.64
CA LEU A 152 6.43 -0.90 -24.40
C LEU A 152 6.85 0.24 -23.48
N TYR A 153 6.25 1.42 -23.62
CA TYR A 153 6.52 2.56 -22.75
C TYR A 153 6.12 2.26 -21.30
N LEU A 154 4.87 1.80 -21.09
CA LEU A 154 4.36 1.44 -19.76
C LEU A 154 5.18 0.32 -19.14
N SER A 155 5.46 -0.74 -19.89
CA SER A 155 6.25 -1.88 -19.40
C SER A 155 7.64 -1.44 -18.94
N ARG A 156 8.34 -0.61 -19.72
CA ARG A 156 9.66 -0.09 -19.32
C ARG A 156 9.59 0.82 -18.09
N ALA A 157 8.57 1.66 -17.97
CA ALA A 157 8.37 2.52 -16.80
C ALA A 157 8.15 1.68 -15.54
N PHE A 158 7.29 0.67 -15.62
CA PHE A 158 7.01 -0.24 -14.53
C PHE A 158 8.23 -1.07 -14.09
N LEU A 159 8.94 -1.66 -15.06
CA LEU A 159 10.15 -2.45 -14.78
C LEU A 159 11.25 -1.61 -14.13
N ARG A 160 11.46 -0.35 -14.56
CA ARG A 160 12.42 0.54 -13.92
C ARG A 160 12.07 0.82 -12.45
N LYS A 161 10.79 0.98 -12.14
CA LYS A 161 10.33 1.23 -10.77
C LYS A 161 10.58 0.00 -9.88
N ILE A 162 10.25 -1.21 -10.36
CA ILE A 162 10.57 -2.45 -9.66
C ILE A 162 12.07 -2.61 -9.44
N GLN A 163 12.88 -2.36 -10.47
CA GLN A 163 14.33 -2.48 -10.37
C GLN A 163 14.92 -1.50 -9.35
N SER A 164 14.38 -0.28 -9.26
CA SER A 164 14.78 0.70 -8.25
C SER A 164 14.47 0.23 -6.83
N ILE A 165 13.29 -0.35 -6.60
CA ILE A 165 12.92 -0.96 -5.31
C ILE A 165 13.86 -2.11 -4.97
N THR A 166 14.13 -3.00 -5.93
CA THR A 166 15.01 -4.15 -5.73
C THR A 166 16.44 -3.73 -5.37
N THR A 167 17.01 -2.75 -6.07
CA THR A 167 18.37 -2.25 -5.77
C THR A 167 18.43 -1.58 -4.40
N SER A 168 17.42 -0.79 -4.04
CA SER A 168 17.33 -0.18 -2.71
C SER A 168 17.23 -1.24 -1.61
N THR A 169 16.42 -2.28 -1.83
CA THR A 169 16.28 -3.39 -0.88
C THR A 169 17.60 -4.17 -0.73
N GLN A 170 18.35 -4.38 -1.80
CA GLN A 170 19.68 -5.03 -1.73
C GLN A 170 20.68 -4.21 -0.92
N ALA A 171 20.69 -2.88 -1.05
CA ALA A 171 21.53 -2.00 -0.23
C ALA A 171 21.19 -2.12 1.26
N ILE A 172 19.90 -2.18 1.59
CA ILE A 172 19.40 -2.35 2.96
C ILE A 172 19.85 -3.73 3.52
N ILE A 173 19.71 -4.80 2.74
CA ILE A 173 20.15 -6.14 3.14
C ILE A 173 21.66 -6.18 3.35
N ALA A 174 22.43 -5.40 2.59
CA ALA A 174 23.88 -5.28 2.76
C ALA A 174 24.29 -4.47 4.00
N GLY A 175 23.33 -3.97 4.78
CA GLY A 175 23.56 -3.29 6.06
C GLY A 175 23.36 -1.78 6.05
N ASP A 176 23.07 -1.17 4.90
CA ASP A 176 22.75 0.27 4.84
C ASP A 176 21.28 0.52 5.21
N LEU A 177 21.00 0.44 6.51
CA LEU A 177 19.66 0.70 7.06
C LEU A 177 19.22 2.18 6.95
N LYS A 178 20.11 3.10 6.57
CA LYS A 178 19.77 4.51 6.32
C LYS A 178 19.22 4.73 4.91
N HIS A 179 19.47 3.78 4.02
CA HIS A 179 18.92 3.83 2.67
C HIS A 179 17.39 3.79 2.70
N ARG A 180 16.75 4.55 1.81
CA ARG A 180 15.29 4.59 1.70
C ARG A 180 14.84 4.24 0.31
N LEU A 181 13.71 3.55 0.22
CA LEU A 181 13.05 3.27 -1.05
C LEU A 181 12.52 4.58 -1.65
N PRO A 182 12.73 4.82 -2.94
CA PRO A 182 12.24 6.02 -3.60
C PRO A 182 10.71 6.00 -3.70
N VAL A 183 10.10 7.12 -3.33
CA VAL A 183 8.65 7.35 -3.44
C VAL A 183 8.43 8.41 -4.52
N SER A 184 7.59 8.11 -5.52
CA SER A 184 7.29 9.05 -6.59
C SER A 184 6.16 10.01 -6.20
N LYS A 185 5.97 11.07 -7.00
CA LYS A 185 4.88 12.04 -6.79
C LYS A 185 3.50 11.49 -7.16
N ASN A 186 3.45 10.40 -7.91
CA ASN A 186 2.19 9.85 -8.47
C ASN A 186 1.37 9.06 -7.46
N ARG A 187 1.95 8.65 -6.31
CA ARG A 187 1.29 7.92 -5.22
C ARG A 187 0.51 6.70 -5.71
N ASP A 188 1.15 5.86 -6.51
CA ASP A 188 0.58 4.57 -6.90
C ASP A 188 0.78 3.51 -5.81
N GLU A 189 0.28 2.29 -6.05
CA GLU A 189 0.32 1.16 -5.10
C GLU A 189 1.76 0.77 -4.74
N LEU A 190 2.72 0.95 -5.66
CA LEU A 190 4.14 0.71 -5.39
C LEU A 190 4.74 1.79 -4.50
N ASP A 191 4.27 3.03 -4.59
CA ASP A 191 4.69 4.12 -3.71
C ASP A 191 4.15 3.93 -2.30
N GLU A 192 2.92 3.43 -2.16
CA GLU A 192 2.34 3.07 -0.86
C GLU A 192 3.14 1.95 -0.19
N LEU A 193 3.49 0.91 -0.96
CA LEU A 193 4.37 -0.17 -0.48
C LEU A 193 5.74 0.37 -0.03
N ALA A 194 6.37 1.24 -0.84
CA ALA A 194 7.65 1.85 -0.50
C ALA A 194 7.56 2.71 0.77
N PHE A 195 6.46 3.44 0.95
CA PHE A 195 6.20 4.21 2.16
C PHE A 195 6.08 3.33 3.41
N LEU A 196 5.31 2.24 3.33
CA LEU A 196 5.18 1.29 4.45
C LEU A 196 6.50 0.63 4.81
N LEU A 197 7.29 0.23 3.80
CA LEU A 197 8.63 -0.32 4.01
C LEU A 197 9.57 0.71 4.64
N ASN A 198 9.55 1.96 4.21
CA ASN A 198 10.34 3.02 4.84
C ASN A 198 9.95 3.23 6.32
N ARG A 199 8.66 3.21 6.66
CA ARG A 199 8.21 3.26 8.04
C ARG A 199 8.70 2.07 8.87
N MET A 200 8.72 0.88 8.28
CA MET A 200 9.28 -0.32 8.93
C MET A 200 10.78 -0.13 9.21
N LEU A 201 11.53 0.40 8.24
CA LEU A 201 12.95 0.69 8.38
C LEU A 201 13.22 1.74 9.46
N ASP A 202 12.41 2.80 9.54
CA ASP A 202 12.49 3.79 10.61
C ASP A 202 12.32 3.14 11.98
N LYS A 203 11.35 2.24 12.11
CA LYS A 203 11.12 1.50 13.37
C LYS A 203 12.29 0.57 13.72
N ILE A 204 12.85 -0.12 12.73
CA ILE A 204 14.04 -0.97 12.93
C ILE A 204 15.25 -0.11 13.34
N GLY A 205 15.45 1.05 12.68
CA GLY A 205 16.52 1.98 13.04
C GLY A 205 16.43 2.44 14.50
N LEU A 206 15.25 2.88 14.93
CA LEU A 206 15.01 3.25 16.33
C LEU A 206 15.27 2.11 17.31
N LEU A 207 14.86 0.88 16.97
CA LEU A 207 15.12 -0.29 17.83
C LEU A 207 16.62 -0.59 17.96
N LEU A 208 17.36 -0.49 16.86
CA LEU A 208 18.81 -0.70 16.88
C LEU A 208 19.57 0.39 17.65
N GLU A 209 19.16 1.66 17.47
CA GLU A 209 19.71 2.76 18.27
C GLU A 209 19.47 2.56 19.76
N ASN A 210 18.26 2.17 20.14
CA ASN A 210 17.93 1.86 21.53
C ASN A 210 18.79 0.69 22.08
N ILE A 211 18.93 -0.41 21.32
CA ILE A 211 19.77 -1.55 21.72
C ILE A 211 21.23 -1.10 21.90
N GLN A 212 21.75 -0.30 20.97
CA GLN A 212 23.11 0.20 21.05
C GLN A 212 23.33 1.10 22.28
N GLN A 213 22.37 2.00 22.54
CA GLN A 213 22.41 2.88 23.71
C GLN A 213 22.38 2.06 24.99
N VAL A 214 21.42 1.13 25.12
CA VAL A 214 21.33 0.25 26.31
C VAL A 214 22.61 -0.56 26.49
N SER A 215 23.20 -1.10 25.42
CA SER A 215 24.44 -1.86 25.49
C SER A 215 25.61 -0.99 25.98
N ASN A 216 25.71 0.26 25.51
CA ASN A 216 26.72 1.19 25.94
C ASN A 216 26.56 1.59 27.43
N ASP A 217 25.30 1.84 27.85
CA ASP A 217 24.97 2.21 29.23
C ASP A 217 25.31 1.05 30.15
N ILE A 218 24.93 -0.20 29.80
CA ILE A 218 25.29 -1.40 30.58
C ILE A 218 26.81 -1.55 30.69
N ALA A 219 27.54 -1.41 29.57
CA ALA A 219 28.99 -1.55 29.56
C ALA A 219 29.67 -0.48 30.43
N HIS A 220 29.17 0.74 30.42
CA HIS A 220 29.65 1.83 31.26
C HIS A 220 29.40 1.56 32.76
N ASP A 221 28.16 1.20 33.08
CA ASP A 221 27.69 1.09 34.45
C ASP A 221 28.22 -0.17 35.17
N LEU A 222 28.55 -1.22 34.40
CA LEU A 222 29.24 -2.42 34.98
C LEU A 222 30.75 -2.19 35.15
N ARG A 223 31.37 -1.30 34.38
CA ARG A 223 32.83 -1.08 34.49
C ARG A 223 33.24 -0.65 35.88
N THR A 224 32.49 0.25 36.54
CA THR A 224 32.79 0.81 37.83
C THR A 224 32.79 -0.28 38.94
N PRO A 225 31.70 -1.05 39.17
CA PRO A 225 31.70 -2.06 40.23
C PRO A 225 32.68 -3.19 39.93
N ILE A 226 32.86 -3.62 38.69
CA ILE A 226 33.87 -4.63 38.32
C ILE A 226 35.27 -4.12 38.61
N SER A 227 35.56 -2.83 38.34
CA SER A 227 36.87 -2.23 38.66
C SER A 227 37.13 -2.16 40.19
N HIS A 228 36.08 -1.87 40.96
CA HIS A 228 36.17 -1.88 42.45
C HIS A 228 36.43 -3.27 42.95
N LEU A 229 35.68 -4.28 42.48
CA LEU A 229 35.90 -5.68 42.84
C LEU A 229 37.33 -6.10 42.51
N LYS A 230 37.81 -5.80 41.30
CA LYS A 230 39.19 -6.11 40.89
C LYS A 230 40.22 -5.47 41.84
N PHE A 231 40.07 -4.17 42.10
CA PHE A 231 40.97 -3.45 43.01
C PHE A 231 41.00 -4.08 44.40
N ARG A 232 39.84 -4.45 45.00
CA ARG A 232 39.75 -5.14 46.30
C ARG A 232 40.40 -6.50 46.28
N LEU A 233 40.27 -7.28 45.22
CA LEU A 233 40.94 -8.56 45.08
C LEU A 233 42.46 -8.41 44.94
N GLU A 234 42.92 -7.41 44.17
CA GLU A 234 44.34 -7.07 44.06
C GLU A 234 44.92 -6.58 45.40
N ASP A 235 44.17 -5.76 46.16
CA ASP A 235 44.54 -5.31 47.50
C ASP A 235 44.62 -6.50 48.47
N THR A 236 43.73 -7.48 48.36
CA THR A 236 43.73 -8.71 49.17
C THR A 236 44.96 -9.59 48.88
N LEU A 237 45.42 -9.62 47.63
CA LEU A 237 46.60 -10.39 47.21
C LEU A 237 47.93 -9.70 47.61
N THR A 238 47.95 -8.37 47.70
CA THR A 238 49.18 -7.60 47.92
C THR A 238 49.43 -7.32 49.42
N LYS A 239 48.41 -7.39 50.28
CA LYS A 239 48.54 -7.20 51.71
C LYS A 239 48.96 -8.48 52.39
N ASN A 240 49.85 -8.37 53.37
CA ASN A 240 50.22 -9.47 54.27
C ASN A 240 49.08 -9.71 55.28
N LEU A 241 48.05 -10.43 54.85
CA LEU A 241 46.90 -10.77 55.70
C LEU A 241 47.17 -12.03 56.52
N THR A 242 46.58 -12.11 57.74
CA THR A 242 46.55 -13.34 58.46
C THR A 242 45.55 -14.33 57.86
N ALA A 243 45.75 -15.65 58.07
CA ALA A 243 44.87 -16.70 57.55
C ALA A 243 43.39 -16.49 57.93
N GLU A 244 43.13 -15.85 59.07
CA GLU A 244 41.78 -15.54 59.57
C GLU A 244 41.10 -14.39 58.86
N GLN A 245 41.82 -13.50 58.14
CA GLN A 245 41.29 -12.34 57.45
C GLN A 245 40.87 -12.65 55.98
N TYR A 246 41.40 -13.75 55.44
CA TYR A 246 41.04 -14.13 54.06
C TYR A 246 39.56 -14.50 53.91
N PRO A 247 38.90 -15.28 54.78
CA PRO A 247 37.48 -15.63 54.62
C PRO A 247 36.56 -14.40 54.57
N GLU A 248 36.80 -13.42 55.44
CA GLU A 248 36.03 -12.18 55.48
C GLU A 248 36.17 -11.37 54.17
N ARG A 249 37.39 -11.23 53.64
CA ARG A 249 37.65 -10.55 52.39
C ARG A 249 37.02 -11.25 51.17
N ILE A 250 37.05 -12.59 51.18
CA ILE A 250 36.41 -13.40 50.14
C ILE A 250 34.88 -13.28 50.23
N ALA A 251 34.31 -13.30 51.44
CA ALA A 251 32.88 -13.10 51.65
C ALA A 251 32.42 -11.75 51.11
N PHE A 252 33.13 -10.67 51.38
CA PHE A 252 32.85 -9.35 50.80
C PHE A 252 32.95 -9.34 49.28
N ALA A 253 33.93 -10.03 48.68
CA ALA A 253 34.05 -10.12 47.25
C ALA A 253 32.88 -10.89 46.62
N ILE A 254 32.38 -11.93 47.29
CA ILE A 254 31.18 -12.67 46.84
C ILE A 254 29.94 -11.77 46.88
N GLU A 255 29.73 -11.03 48.00
CA GLU A 255 28.61 -10.07 48.11
C GLU A 255 28.67 -9.01 47.02
N GLU A 256 29.85 -8.53 46.65
CA GLU A 256 30.02 -7.56 45.55
C GLU A 256 29.72 -8.18 44.21
N VAL A 257 30.06 -9.45 43.95
CA VAL A 257 29.66 -10.21 42.74
C VAL A 257 28.14 -10.35 42.68
N ASP A 258 27.50 -10.75 43.77
CA ASP A 258 26.04 -10.89 43.83
C ASP A 258 25.35 -9.56 43.54
N SER A 259 25.85 -8.46 44.13
CA SER A 259 25.36 -7.10 43.85
C SER A 259 25.51 -6.70 42.36
N ILE A 260 26.60 -7.11 41.71
CA ILE A 260 26.82 -6.89 40.27
C ILE A 260 25.80 -7.69 39.44
N LEU A 261 25.55 -8.95 39.79
CA LEU A 261 24.58 -9.80 39.12
C LEU A 261 23.15 -9.28 39.28
N ASP A 262 22.78 -8.80 40.46
CA ASP A 262 21.48 -8.18 40.71
C ASP A 262 21.32 -6.89 39.90
N THR A 263 22.37 -6.08 39.86
CA THR A 263 22.42 -4.86 39.06
C THR A 263 22.23 -5.15 37.55
N PHE A 264 22.94 -6.16 37.04
CA PHE A 264 22.81 -6.57 35.63
C PHE A 264 21.41 -7.09 35.33
N SER A 265 20.83 -7.89 36.21
CA SER A 265 19.48 -8.42 36.07
C SER A 265 18.42 -7.30 36.04
N ALA A 266 18.58 -6.30 36.93
CA ALA A 266 17.71 -5.12 36.97
C ALA A 266 17.82 -4.28 35.67
N MET A 267 19.05 -4.09 35.13
CA MET A 267 19.28 -3.38 33.89
C MET A 267 18.62 -4.08 32.68
N LEU A 268 18.79 -5.40 32.58
CA LEU A 268 18.13 -6.17 31.52
C LEU A 268 16.59 -6.02 31.59
N ARG A 269 16.05 -6.02 32.83
CA ARG A 269 14.63 -5.83 33.08
C ARG A 269 14.16 -4.44 32.65
N ILE A 270 14.88 -3.38 33.02
CA ILE A 270 14.58 -2.02 32.60
C ILE A 270 14.58 -1.92 31.04
N SER A 271 15.60 -2.49 30.38
CA SER A 271 15.69 -2.52 28.92
C SER A 271 14.50 -3.22 28.27
N GLN A 272 14.04 -4.36 28.82
CA GLN A 272 12.85 -5.05 28.33
C GLN A 272 11.57 -4.21 28.52
N ILE A 273 11.46 -3.46 29.61
CA ILE A 273 10.33 -2.57 29.86
C ILE A 273 10.35 -1.40 28.86
N GLU A 274 11.49 -0.72 28.72
CA GLU A 274 11.64 0.44 27.83
C GLU A 274 11.45 0.09 26.34
N SER A 275 11.84 -1.12 25.92
CA SER A 275 11.59 -1.59 24.56
C SER A 275 10.11 -1.84 24.24
N GLY A 276 9.24 -1.82 25.24
CA GLY A 276 7.80 -2.08 25.09
C GLY A 276 7.46 -3.54 24.74
N SER A 277 8.43 -4.45 24.75
CA SER A 277 8.23 -5.86 24.37
C SER A 277 7.24 -6.59 25.28
N ARG A 278 7.05 -6.12 26.51
CA ARG A 278 6.13 -6.68 27.52
C ARG A 278 4.66 -6.29 27.28
N ARG A 279 4.34 -5.28 26.45
CA ARG A 279 2.94 -4.85 26.19
C ARG A 279 2.07 -5.94 25.57
N SER A 280 2.64 -6.83 24.79
CA SER A 280 1.90 -7.95 24.18
C SER A 280 1.33 -8.95 25.22
N GLY A 281 1.84 -8.91 26.44
CA GLY A 281 1.41 -9.75 27.57
C GLY A 281 0.40 -9.10 28.51
N PHE A 282 -0.02 -7.87 28.25
CA PHE A 282 -0.96 -7.14 29.10
C PHE A 282 -2.31 -7.86 29.20
N LYS A 283 -2.81 -7.95 30.43
CA LYS A 283 -4.10 -8.55 30.77
C LYS A 283 -4.81 -7.66 31.78
N THR A 284 -6.10 -7.86 31.98
CA THR A 284 -6.84 -7.24 33.09
C THR A 284 -6.30 -7.80 34.41
N VAL A 285 -5.83 -6.91 35.28
CA VAL A 285 -5.19 -7.24 36.57
C VAL A 285 -5.90 -6.47 37.66
N ASN A 286 -6.18 -7.14 38.78
CA ASN A 286 -6.70 -6.52 40.00
C ASN A 286 -5.54 -5.91 40.83
N LEU A 287 -5.41 -4.57 40.73
CA LEU A 287 -4.35 -3.83 41.42
C LEU A 287 -4.54 -3.85 42.95
N SER A 288 -5.80 -3.78 43.42
CA SER A 288 -6.09 -3.88 44.87
C SER A 288 -5.55 -5.16 45.48
N ALA A 289 -5.74 -6.30 44.79
CA ALA A 289 -5.24 -7.60 45.23
C ALA A 289 -3.72 -7.63 45.24
N ILE A 290 -3.03 -7.02 44.26
CA ILE A 290 -1.54 -6.93 44.25
C ILE A 290 -1.06 -6.09 45.39
N VAL A 291 -1.62 -4.90 45.63
CA VAL A 291 -1.17 -3.99 46.70
C VAL A 291 -1.35 -4.64 48.04
N VAL A 292 -2.50 -5.26 48.31
CA VAL A 292 -2.76 -6.01 49.58
C VAL A 292 -1.74 -7.14 49.76
N SER A 293 -1.54 -7.97 48.73
CA SER A 293 -0.61 -9.10 48.80
C SER A 293 0.84 -8.69 49.11
N VAL A 294 1.29 -7.56 48.52
CA VAL A 294 2.65 -7.05 48.80
C VAL A 294 2.75 -6.42 50.18
N ILE A 295 1.69 -5.71 50.64
CA ILE A 295 1.65 -5.19 52.01
C ILE A 295 1.71 -6.33 53.03
N ASP A 296 0.91 -7.38 52.83
CA ASP A 296 0.91 -8.55 53.74
C ASP A 296 2.31 -9.21 53.83
N ALA A 297 3.03 -9.24 52.70
CA ALA A 297 4.39 -9.79 52.66
C ALA A 297 5.42 -8.88 53.36
N LEU A 298 5.27 -7.56 53.29
CA LEU A 298 6.20 -6.59 53.86
C LEU A 298 5.84 -6.13 55.28
N GLN A 299 4.61 -6.36 55.74
CA GLN A 299 4.14 -5.98 57.07
C GLN A 299 5.06 -6.49 58.21
N PRO A 300 5.48 -7.79 58.23
CA PRO A 300 6.37 -8.29 59.28
C PRO A 300 7.73 -7.57 59.28
N VAL A 301 8.26 -7.26 58.08
CA VAL A 301 9.56 -6.56 57.95
C VAL A 301 9.45 -5.11 58.46
N ALA A 302 8.35 -4.43 58.17
CA ALA A 302 8.09 -3.08 58.65
C ALA A 302 7.94 -3.06 60.18
N GLU A 303 7.24 -4.02 60.77
CA GLU A 303 7.03 -4.16 62.22
C GLU A 303 8.34 -4.45 62.95
N GLU A 304 9.19 -5.34 62.39
CA GLU A 304 10.52 -5.63 62.94
C GLU A 304 11.41 -4.38 62.99
N GLN A 305 11.27 -3.47 61.98
CA GLN A 305 11.94 -2.18 61.92
C GLN A 305 11.24 -1.07 62.74
N GLY A 306 10.19 -1.41 63.49
CA GLY A 306 9.44 -0.47 64.30
C GLY A 306 8.60 0.53 63.49
N LYS A 307 8.13 0.16 62.30
CA LYS A 307 7.33 1.00 61.40
C LYS A 307 5.91 0.48 61.28
N ALA A 308 4.96 1.35 61.00
CA ALA A 308 3.56 1.00 60.85
C ALA A 308 3.05 1.34 59.45
N ILE A 309 2.41 0.37 58.77
CA ILE A 309 1.75 0.61 57.49
C ILE A 309 0.24 0.79 57.73
N ARG A 310 -0.30 1.92 57.28
CA ARG A 310 -1.75 2.20 57.26
C ARG A 310 -2.26 2.07 55.84
N VAL A 311 -3.38 1.37 55.70
CA VAL A 311 -3.91 0.98 54.40
C VAL A 311 -5.30 1.58 54.19
N ASP A 312 -5.54 2.18 53.05
CA ASP A 312 -6.82 2.72 52.64
C ASP A 312 -7.01 2.46 51.13
N ILE A 313 -7.56 1.30 50.78
CA ILE A 313 -7.59 0.75 49.43
C ILE A 313 -9.02 0.48 48.98
N ASP A 314 -9.41 1.06 47.84
CA ASP A 314 -10.66 0.71 47.17
C ASP A 314 -10.61 -0.72 46.69
N GLN A 315 -11.72 -1.46 46.81
CA GLN A 315 -11.84 -2.84 46.36
C GLN A 315 -11.95 -2.94 44.85
N ASP A 316 -11.43 -4.03 44.28
CA ASP A 316 -11.58 -4.40 42.86
C ASP A 316 -11.14 -3.33 41.84
N VAL A 317 -10.14 -2.54 42.19
CA VAL A 317 -9.51 -1.63 41.23
C VAL A 317 -8.72 -2.45 40.20
N THR A 318 -9.17 -2.41 38.95
CA THR A 318 -8.58 -3.17 37.83
C THR A 318 -7.99 -2.27 36.79
N LEU A 319 -6.90 -2.72 36.14
CA LEU A 319 -6.32 -2.08 34.97
C LEU A 319 -5.77 -3.12 34.00
N THR A 320 -5.53 -2.72 32.76
CA THR A 320 -4.83 -3.55 31.78
C THR A 320 -3.32 -3.37 31.93
N GLY A 321 -2.61 -4.45 32.29
CA GLY A 321 -1.17 -4.38 32.56
C GLY A 321 -0.50 -5.73 32.73
N ASP A 322 0.79 -5.69 33.05
CA ASP A 322 1.61 -6.86 33.43
C ASP A 322 1.61 -7.03 34.96
N LYS A 323 1.01 -8.14 35.41
CA LYS A 323 0.88 -8.45 36.84
C LYS A 323 2.24 -8.45 37.53
N GLU A 324 3.27 -9.03 36.92
CA GLU A 324 4.60 -9.20 37.50
C GLU A 324 5.28 -7.83 37.70
N LEU A 325 5.19 -6.96 36.66
CA LEU A 325 5.74 -5.61 36.70
C LEU A 325 4.99 -4.73 37.74
N LEU A 326 3.67 -4.81 37.77
CA LEU A 326 2.86 -4.07 38.73
C LEU A 326 3.16 -4.53 40.17
N THR A 327 3.35 -5.84 40.42
CA THR A 327 3.80 -6.36 41.72
C THR A 327 5.17 -5.80 42.11
N GLN A 328 6.11 -5.75 41.17
CA GLN A 328 7.44 -5.20 41.40
C GLN A 328 7.41 -3.70 41.68
N LEU A 329 6.56 -2.96 40.98
CA LEU A 329 6.34 -1.53 41.21
C LEU A 329 5.87 -1.27 42.64
N VAL A 330 4.84 -2.02 43.07
CA VAL A 330 4.31 -1.93 44.46
C VAL A 330 5.41 -2.29 45.49
N PHE A 331 6.10 -3.39 45.26
CA PHE A 331 7.19 -3.82 46.12
C PHE A 331 8.29 -2.76 46.26
N ASN A 332 8.80 -2.23 45.14
CA ASN A 332 9.88 -1.26 45.14
C ASN A 332 9.53 0.04 45.89
N LEU A 333 8.29 0.53 45.76
CA LEU A 333 7.87 1.74 46.48
C LEU A 333 7.70 1.50 47.98
N LEU A 334 7.11 0.39 48.35
CA LEU A 334 6.94 0.04 49.78
C LEU A 334 8.27 -0.30 50.45
N ASP A 335 9.12 -1.05 49.77
CA ASP A 335 10.46 -1.40 50.26
C ASP A 335 11.32 -0.13 50.44
N ASN A 336 11.28 0.80 49.50
CA ASN A 336 11.92 2.11 49.64
C ASN A 336 11.40 2.88 50.87
N ALA A 337 10.08 2.92 51.10
CA ALA A 337 9.50 3.59 52.25
C ALA A 337 9.90 2.92 53.55
N ILE A 338 10.02 1.58 53.56
CA ILE A 338 10.49 0.83 54.75
C ILE A 338 11.97 1.04 54.95
N LEU A 339 12.83 0.94 53.93
CA LEU A 339 14.26 0.93 54.04
C LEU A 339 14.87 2.30 54.37
N HIS A 340 14.31 3.37 53.77
CA HIS A 340 14.91 4.71 53.83
C HIS A 340 14.29 5.67 54.87
N THR A 341 13.36 5.19 55.70
CA THR A 341 12.79 6.00 56.79
C THR A 341 13.29 5.56 58.17
N PRO A 342 13.32 6.43 59.17
CA PRO A 342 13.74 6.07 60.54
C PRO A 342 12.73 5.16 61.22
N CYS A 343 13.12 4.59 62.35
CA CYS A 343 12.19 3.84 63.23
C CYS A 343 11.01 4.75 63.66
N ASN A 344 9.86 4.17 63.99
CA ASN A 344 8.61 4.83 64.33
C ASN A 344 7.97 5.63 63.18
N THR A 345 8.37 5.41 61.91
CA THR A 345 7.72 5.99 60.76
C THR A 345 6.35 5.36 60.52
N GLN A 346 5.37 6.21 60.14
CA GLN A 346 4.08 5.76 59.61
C GLN A 346 4.10 5.87 58.09
N ILE A 347 3.85 4.75 57.43
CA ILE A 347 3.74 4.65 55.98
C ILE A 347 2.24 4.54 55.64
N GLN A 348 1.70 5.48 54.92
CA GLN A 348 0.31 5.46 54.48
C GLN A 348 0.25 5.04 53.01
N VAL A 349 -0.59 4.03 52.73
CA VAL A 349 -0.82 3.52 51.40
C VAL A 349 -2.29 3.73 51.05
N SER A 350 -2.58 4.46 50.00
CA SER A 350 -3.96 4.62 49.50
C SER A 350 -4.07 4.30 48.05
N LEU A 351 -5.16 3.62 47.66
CA LEU A 351 -5.51 3.32 46.27
C LEU A 351 -6.93 3.74 46.07
N ARG A 352 -7.15 4.64 45.12
CA ARG A 352 -8.45 5.20 44.76
C ARG A 352 -8.75 5.02 43.32
N LEU A 353 -9.97 4.65 43.01
CA LEU A 353 -10.52 4.68 41.65
C LEU A 353 -11.34 5.97 41.45
N SER A 354 -10.91 6.83 40.56
CA SER A 354 -11.65 8.00 40.12
C SER A 354 -12.21 7.74 38.72
N ASP A 355 -13.20 8.52 38.25
CA ASP A 355 -13.95 8.29 37.00
C ASP A 355 -13.09 8.04 35.75
N ALA A 356 -11.86 8.55 35.70
CA ALA A 356 -10.98 8.44 34.54
C ALA A 356 -9.58 7.86 34.85
N HIS A 357 -9.19 7.71 36.12
CA HIS A 357 -7.84 7.28 36.49
C HIS A 357 -7.80 6.59 37.86
N ILE A 358 -6.79 5.75 38.02
CA ILE A 358 -6.44 5.10 39.27
C ILE A 358 -5.35 5.97 39.90
N GLU A 359 -5.59 6.45 41.11
CA GLU A 359 -4.58 7.13 41.91
C GLU A 359 -4.07 6.17 43.01
N TRP A 360 -2.77 5.93 43.00
CA TRP A 360 -2.08 5.18 44.07
C TRP A 360 -1.04 6.05 44.74
N VAL A 361 -1.12 6.14 46.04
CA VAL A 361 -0.26 6.99 46.86
C VAL A 361 0.44 6.18 47.90
N VAL A 362 1.76 6.39 48.03
CA VAL A 362 2.57 5.94 49.15
C VAL A 362 3.17 7.17 49.82
N ALA A 363 2.85 7.40 51.08
CA ALA A 363 3.34 8.55 51.84
C ALA A 363 3.94 8.11 53.14
N ASP A 364 5.08 8.68 53.51
CA ASP A 364 5.74 8.45 54.80
C ASP A 364 5.87 9.78 55.58
N ASN A 365 6.13 9.68 56.87
CA ASN A 365 6.47 10.81 57.74
C ASN A 365 7.97 10.81 58.14
N GLY A 366 8.83 10.27 57.29
CA GLY A 366 10.29 10.23 57.49
C GLY A 366 11.02 11.51 57.19
N SER A 367 12.27 11.43 56.73
CA SER A 367 13.09 12.60 56.39
C SER A 367 12.75 13.28 55.07
N GLY A 368 12.01 12.59 54.21
CA GLY A 368 11.67 13.08 52.86
C GLY A 368 12.87 13.21 51.92
N ILE A 369 12.60 13.79 50.75
CA ILE A 369 13.61 14.09 49.73
C ILE A 369 13.45 15.55 49.33
N ALA A 370 14.54 16.32 49.36
CA ALA A 370 14.49 17.72 48.96
C ALA A 370 14.09 17.84 47.48
N GLU A 371 13.26 18.83 47.13
CA GLU A 371 12.67 19.04 45.84
C GLU A 371 13.69 19.07 44.66
N VAL A 372 14.88 19.60 44.93
CA VAL A 372 16.01 19.64 43.96
C VAL A 372 16.46 18.25 43.50
N TYR A 373 16.12 17.21 44.24
CA TYR A 373 16.46 15.82 43.91
C TYR A 373 15.30 15.01 43.33
N HIS A 374 14.05 15.52 43.35
CA HIS A 374 12.89 14.77 42.93
C HIS A 374 12.98 14.19 41.50
N GLN A 375 13.61 14.92 40.57
CA GLN A 375 13.85 14.38 39.21
C GLN A 375 15.08 13.45 39.17
N LYS A 376 16.07 13.67 40.03
CA LYS A 376 17.32 12.93 39.97
C LYS A 376 17.17 11.51 40.57
N VAL A 377 16.29 11.32 41.54
CA VAL A 377 16.10 10.02 42.20
C VAL A 377 15.50 8.96 41.27
N PHE A 378 14.97 9.34 40.12
CA PHE A 378 14.52 8.41 39.08
C PHE A 378 15.63 8.01 38.11
N GLN A 379 16.80 8.66 38.18
CA GLN A 379 17.96 8.27 37.37
C GLN A 379 18.55 6.96 37.91
N ARG A 380 19.05 6.14 36.99
CA ARG A 380 19.70 4.86 37.35
C ARG A 380 20.92 5.12 38.22
N PHE A 381 21.12 4.31 39.26
CA PHE A 381 22.22 4.39 40.22
C PHE A 381 22.29 5.68 41.07
N TYR A 382 21.30 6.55 40.93
CA TYR A 382 21.30 7.75 41.75
C TYR A 382 20.92 7.43 43.19
N ARG A 383 21.76 7.86 44.11
CA ARG A 383 21.57 7.70 45.58
C ARG A 383 21.91 9.04 46.24
N LEU A 384 21.09 9.40 47.20
CA LEU A 384 21.39 10.56 48.06
C LEU A 384 22.59 10.21 48.94
N GLU A 385 23.46 11.18 49.27
CA GLU A 385 24.66 10.95 50.08
C GLU A 385 24.34 10.35 51.46
N GLN A 386 23.22 10.74 52.05
CA GLN A 386 22.74 10.24 53.33
C GLN A 386 22.30 8.76 53.28
N SER A 387 21.96 8.24 52.09
CA SER A 387 21.51 6.86 51.92
C SER A 387 22.61 5.89 51.45
N ARG A 388 23.87 6.33 51.36
CA ARG A 388 25.00 5.49 50.86
C ARG A 388 25.34 4.32 51.85
N THR A 389 24.95 4.44 53.10
CA THR A 389 25.16 3.40 54.14
C THR A 389 24.06 2.35 54.16
N THR A 390 22.93 2.57 53.52
CA THR A 390 21.83 1.58 53.42
C THR A 390 22.07 0.62 52.26
N PRO A 391 21.69 -0.67 52.35
CA PRO A 391 21.77 -1.60 51.22
C PRO A 391 20.93 -1.11 50.01
N GLY A 392 21.39 -1.35 48.78
CA GLY A 392 20.63 -1.08 47.57
C GLY A 392 21.45 -0.45 46.44
N ASN A 393 21.09 -0.77 45.19
CA ASN A 393 21.84 -0.41 43.97
C ASN A 393 21.37 0.87 43.29
N GLY A 394 20.40 1.62 43.88
CA GLY A 394 19.84 2.83 43.29
C GLY A 394 19.03 2.60 42.02
N LEU A 395 18.48 1.39 41.82
CA LEU A 395 17.69 1.03 40.63
C LEU A 395 16.19 0.95 40.92
N GLY A 396 15.75 0.89 42.17
CA GLY A 396 14.34 0.69 42.53
C GLY A 396 13.40 1.73 41.95
N LEU A 397 13.70 3.04 42.14
CA LEU A 397 12.87 4.12 41.64
C LEU A 397 12.96 4.28 40.09
N SER A 398 14.08 3.95 39.49
CA SER A 398 14.19 3.93 38.03
C SER A 398 13.36 2.80 37.40
N ILE A 399 13.27 1.63 38.02
CA ILE A 399 12.37 0.54 37.64
C ILE A 399 10.92 0.98 37.77
N VAL A 400 10.56 1.64 38.87
CA VAL A 400 9.20 2.19 39.08
C VAL A 400 8.83 3.17 37.93
N ALA A 401 9.71 4.11 37.62
CA ALA A 401 9.48 5.07 36.55
C ALA A 401 9.30 4.39 35.19
N ALA A 402 10.13 3.38 34.88
CA ALA A 402 10.01 2.61 33.63
C ALA A 402 8.67 1.84 33.54
N ILE A 403 8.25 1.20 34.66
CA ILE A 403 6.98 0.47 34.69
C ILE A 403 5.78 1.41 34.52
N VAL A 404 5.80 2.57 35.20
CA VAL A 404 4.75 3.58 35.09
C VAL A 404 4.65 4.09 33.66
N ALA A 405 5.79 4.41 33.03
CA ALA A 405 5.84 4.85 31.63
C ALA A 405 5.33 3.77 30.67
N LEU A 406 5.65 2.48 30.90
CA LEU A 406 5.13 1.38 30.09
C LEU A 406 3.60 1.27 30.16
N HIS A 407 3.00 1.57 31.33
CA HIS A 407 1.56 1.58 31.59
C HIS A 407 0.90 2.94 31.29
N GLU A 408 1.61 3.86 30.60
CA GLU A 408 1.11 5.19 30.19
C GLU A 408 0.65 6.05 31.37
N GLY A 409 1.20 5.82 32.55
CA GLY A 409 0.89 6.56 33.76
C GLY A 409 1.82 7.74 33.99
N SER A 410 1.57 8.46 35.11
CA SER A 410 2.44 9.51 35.64
C SER A 410 2.90 9.21 37.07
N LEU A 411 4.12 9.65 37.40
CA LEU A 411 4.74 9.46 38.72
C LEU A 411 5.26 10.81 39.21
N THR A 412 4.82 11.25 40.38
CA THR A 412 5.17 12.55 40.95
C THR A 412 5.54 12.41 42.44
N LEU A 413 6.57 13.11 42.86
CA LEU A 413 6.97 13.22 44.24
C LEU A 413 6.55 14.54 44.85
N PHE A 414 6.09 14.52 46.08
CA PHE A 414 5.72 15.67 46.90
C PHE A 414 6.35 15.62 48.28
N ASP A 415 6.60 16.76 48.88
CA ASP A 415 6.99 16.90 50.28
C ASP A 415 5.76 16.67 51.19
N ASN A 416 5.83 15.70 52.13
CA ASN A 416 4.71 15.33 53.02
C ASN A 416 4.74 16.07 54.37
N LYS A 417 5.76 16.87 54.65
CA LYS A 417 5.93 17.79 55.83
C LYS A 417 5.62 17.20 57.19
N PRO A 418 6.41 16.29 57.76
CA PRO A 418 7.63 15.73 57.19
C PRO A 418 7.36 14.48 56.36
N GLY A 419 8.31 14.10 55.49
CA GLY A 419 8.30 12.85 54.74
C GLY A 419 8.21 13.03 53.23
N LEU A 420 8.05 11.91 52.58
CA LEU A 420 7.87 11.84 51.14
C LEU A 420 6.45 11.36 50.78
N LYS A 421 5.81 11.95 49.81
CA LYS A 421 4.57 11.45 49.19
C LYS A 421 4.83 11.16 47.72
N VAL A 422 4.67 9.90 47.37
CA VAL A 422 4.75 9.40 46.00
C VAL A 422 3.35 9.21 45.46
N VAL A 423 3.03 9.87 44.37
CA VAL A 423 1.71 9.78 43.69
C VAL A 423 1.87 9.16 42.33
N LEU A 424 1.18 8.08 42.09
CA LEU A 424 1.01 7.45 40.80
C LEU A 424 -0.37 7.68 40.26
N GLN A 425 -0.44 7.96 38.95
CA GLN A 425 -1.73 7.99 38.23
C GLN A 425 -1.63 7.03 37.04
N LEU A 426 -2.57 6.11 36.93
CA LEU A 426 -2.67 5.14 35.85
C LEU A 426 -4.06 5.26 35.21
N SER A 427 -4.16 4.97 33.92
CA SER A 427 -5.45 4.97 33.23
C SER A 427 -6.31 3.81 33.71
N SER A 428 -7.56 4.10 34.12
CA SER A 428 -8.59 3.08 34.30
C SER A 428 -9.16 2.73 32.92
N GLN A 429 -9.00 1.52 32.44
CA GLN A 429 -9.74 1.01 31.28
C GLN A 429 -10.93 0.19 31.73
#